data_73a6238057333616fe8f96ac9eb29208
#
_entry.id   73a6238057333616fe8f96ac9eb29208
#
_cell.length_a   1.000
_cell.length_b   1.000
_cell.length_c   1.000
_cell.angle_alpha   90.00
_cell.angle_beta   90.00
_cell.angle_gamma   90.00
#
_symmetry.space_group_name_H-M   'P 1'
#
loop_
_entity.id
_entity.type
_entity.pdbx_description
1 polymer ?
#
loop_
_entity_poly.entity_id
_entity_poly.type
_entity_poly.pdbx_seq_one_letter_code
_entity_poly.pdbx_strand_id
1 'polypeptide(L)'
;MNWALHVSASLPFFTAPSQADAGILAPQVQAVGRAAARALCDELALAPKPGLVSFADTGSHDDMDAHTFMRSIFALRPYYERITVLGMARAPFAALERCGIEAERHMLAATGGINTHRGAIFMLGLLCAAAGVLIGQGQPLDASALRQALLTQWGDALSTRADRTPTLPGGMASARLGLRSAGREAALGLPTLFETALPAWQQAERSGLA
;
A
#
# COMPACT_ATOMS: atom_id res chain seq x y z
N MET A 1 -26.41 -2.68 -12.91
CA MET A 1 -26.38 -1.62 -13.92
C MET A 1 -24.97 -1.41 -14.43
N ASN A 2 -24.79 -1.58 -15.74
CA ASN A 2 -23.56 -1.72 -16.51
C ASN A 2 -22.63 -0.51 -16.44
N TRP A 3 -21.36 -0.69 -16.02
CA TRP A 3 -20.28 0.31 -16.08
C TRP A 3 -19.24 0.04 -17.18
N ALA A 4 -19.54 -0.88 -18.06
CA ALA A 4 -18.66 -1.21 -19.18
C ALA A 4 -19.12 -0.43 -20.42
N LEU A 5 -18.53 0.75 -20.70
CA LEU A 5 -18.33 1.27 -22.06
C LEU A 5 -17.43 2.54 -22.05
N HIS A 6 -16.42 2.47 -22.92
CA HIS A 6 -15.52 3.51 -23.43
C HIS A 6 -14.29 3.90 -22.61
N VAL A 7 -13.21 3.15 -22.76
CA VAL A 7 -11.87 3.72 -22.99
C VAL A 7 -11.12 2.81 -23.97
N SER A 8 -11.28 3.09 -25.25
CA SER A 8 -10.29 2.72 -26.26
C SER A 8 -9.38 3.94 -26.44
N ALA A 9 -8.34 4.05 -25.63
CA ALA A 9 -7.21 4.95 -25.84
C ALA A 9 -5.96 4.07 -25.85
N SER A 10 -5.32 4.00 -27.02
CA SER A 10 -4.01 3.38 -27.21
C SER A 10 -3.02 4.05 -26.26
N LEU A 11 -2.62 3.34 -25.20
CA LEU A 11 -1.58 3.79 -24.28
C LEU A 11 -0.22 3.72 -25.01
N PRO A 12 0.67 4.72 -24.80
CA PRO A 12 2.00 4.68 -25.37
C PRO A 12 2.75 3.43 -24.89
N PHE A 13 3.56 2.86 -25.75
CA PHE A 13 4.34 1.65 -25.54
C PHE A 13 5.06 1.68 -24.19
N PHE A 14 4.62 0.81 -23.28
CA PHE A 14 5.36 0.46 -22.07
C PHE A 14 6.57 -0.35 -22.50
N THR A 15 7.76 0.23 -22.49
CA THR A 15 9.00 -0.55 -22.54
C THR A 15 9.17 -1.19 -21.17
N ALA A 16 8.77 -2.45 -21.04
CA ALA A 16 9.17 -3.26 -19.90
C ALA A 16 10.72 -3.27 -19.82
N PRO A 17 11.30 -3.24 -18.59
CA PRO A 17 12.76 -3.37 -18.44
C PRO A 17 13.23 -4.61 -19.20
N SER A 18 14.41 -4.53 -19.83
CA SER A 18 14.97 -5.66 -20.57
C SER A 18 15.10 -6.88 -19.65
N GLN A 19 15.11 -8.10 -20.21
CA GLN A 19 15.28 -9.31 -19.39
C GLN A 19 16.58 -9.30 -18.56
N ALA A 20 17.61 -8.62 -19.04
CA ALA A 20 18.87 -8.43 -18.31
C ALA A 20 18.71 -7.50 -17.11
N ASP A 21 18.00 -6.38 -17.26
CA ASP A 21 17.72 -5.45 -16.14
C ASP A 21 16.79 -6.08 -15.12
N ALA A 22 15.81 -6.86 -15.55
CA ALA A 22 14.91 -7.60 -14.67
C ALA A 22 15.66 -8.59 -13.76
N GLY A 23 16.71 -9.25 -14.25
CA GLY A 23 17.54 -10.15 -13.46
C GLY A 23 18.36 -9.45 -12.38
N ILE A 24 18.87 -8.24 -12.64
CA ILE A 24 19.70 -7.47 -11.71
C ILE A 24 18.84 -6.82 -10.61
N LEU A 25 17.62 -6.39 -10.93
CA LEU A 25 16.74 -5.66 -10.01
C LEU A 25 15.78 -6.58 -9.25
N ALA A 26 15.63 -7.86 -9.66
CA ALA A 26 14.76 -8.82 -9.00
C ALA A 26 15.02 -8.98 -7.48
N PRO A 27 16.28 -9.01 -6.97
CA PRO A 27 16.55 -9.11 -5.54
C PRO A 27 16.02 -7.90 -4.75
N GLN A 28 16.10 -6.70 -5.30
CA GLN A 28 15.61 -5.47 -4.65
C GLN A 28 14.08 -5.43 -4.61
N VAL A 29 13.41 -5.80 -5.70
CA VAL A 29 11.95 -5.94 -5.76
C VAL A 29 11.46 -6.95 -4.72
N GLN A 30 12.10 -8.12 -4.67
CA GLN A 30 11.79 -9.13 -3.67
C GLN A 30 12.05 -8.65 -2.24
N ALA A 31 13.10 -7.84 -2.02
CA ALA A 31 13.39 -7.27 -0.70
C ALA A 31 12.26 -6.32 -0.26
N VAL A 32 11.77 -5.46 -1.15
CA VAL A 32 10.60 -4.59 -0.88
C VAL A 32 9.36 -5.42 -0.57
N GLY A 33 9.05 -6.43 -1.39
CA GLY A 33 7.90 -7.32 -1.17
C GLY A 33 7.98 -8.06 0.17
N ARG A 34 9.17 -8.57 0.53
CA ARG A 34 9.40 -9.22 1.84
C ARG A 34 9.26 -8.22 3.00
N ALA A 35 9.79 -7.01 2.86
CA ALA A 35 9.66 -5.97 3.89
C ALA A 35 8.20 -5.60 4.12
N ALA A 36 7.41 -5.45 3.07
CA ALA A 36 5.98 -5.17 3.16
C ALA A 36 5.22 -6.31 3.87
N ALA A 37 5.45 -7.55 3.46
CA ALA A 37 4.80 -8.71 4.09
C ALA A 37 5.23 -8.86 5.56
N ARG A 38 6.51 -8.61 5.86
CA ARG A 38 7.02 -8.64 7.24
C ARG A 38 6.38 -7.55 8.10
N ALA A 39 6.24 -6.33 7.60
CA ALA A 39 5.60 -5.24 8.32
C ALA A 39 4.16 -5.58 8.73
N LEU A 40 3.41 -6.31 7.88
CA LEU A 40 2.07 -6.79 8.24
C LEU A 40 2.11 -7.90 9.30
N CYS A 41 3.11 -8.79 9.26
CA CYS A 41 3.29 -9.81 10.31
C CYS A 41 3.69 -9.15 11.64
N ASP A 42 4.59 -8.18 11.61
CA ASP A 42 5.06 -7.47 12.81
C ASP A 42 3.91 -6.63 13.42
N GLU A 43 3.05 -6.02 12.57
CA GLU A 43 1.83 -5.33 13.00
C GLU A 43 0.86 -6.30 13.68
N LEU A 44 0.63 -7.48 13.11
CA LEU A 44 -0.22 -8.51 13.71
C LEU A 44 0.33 -9.04 15.03
N ALA A 45 1.66 -9.13 15.16
CA ALA A 45 2.34 -9.59 16.38
C ALA A 45 2.32 -8.56 17.51
N LEU A 46 2.14 -7.27 17.19
CA LEU A 46 2.10 -6.23 18.19
C LEU A 46 0.90 -6.43 19.14
N ALA A 47 1.17 -6.42 20.45
CA ALA A 47 0.15 -6.47 21.50
C ALA A 47 0.63 -5.71 22.74
N PRO A 48 -0.26 -5.05 23.51
CA PRO A 48 -1.71 -4.98 23.30
C PRO A 48 -2.09 -3.97 22.18
N LYS A 49 -3.12 -4.32 21.40
CA LYS A 49 -3.76 -3.43 20.40
C LYS A 49 -5.26 -3.34 20.69
N PRO A 50 -5.73 -2.43 21.52
CA PRO A 50 -7.15 -2.36 21.89
C PRO A 50 -8.06 -2.25 20.66
N GLY A 51 -8.99 -3.20 20.52
CA GLY A 51 -9.95 -3.24 19.42
C GLY A 51 -9.43 -3.79 18.09
N LEU A 52 -8.14 -4.12 17.96
CA LEU A 52 -7.54 -4.65 16.74
C LEU A 52 -7.11 -6.11 16.95
N VAL A 53 -7.12 -6.87 15.85
CA VAL A 53 -6.69 -8.27 15.85
C VAL A 53 -5.19 -8.38 16.11
N SER A 54 -4.82 -9.30 16.99
CA SER A 54 -3.43 -9.68 17.27
C SER A 54 -3.35 -11.20 17.46
N PHE A 55 -2.15 -11.75 17.73
CA PHE A 55 -2.05 -13.15 18.16
C PHE A 55 -2.61 -13.39 19.56
N ALA A 56 -2.80 -12.34 20.37
CA ALA A 56 -3.31 -12.46 21.72
C ALA A 56 -4.86 -12.48 21.78
N ASP A 57 -5.52 -11.70 20.94
CA ASP A 57 -6.99 -11.62 20.90
C ASP A 57 -7.50 -11.08 19.55
N THR A 58 -8.81 -11.18 19.33
CA THR A 58 -9.50 -10.73 18.11
C THR A 58 -9.91 -9.27 18.15
N GLY A 59 -9.62 -8.55 19.24
CA GLY A 59 -10.06 -7.17 19.43
C GLY A 59 -11.58 -7.04 19.44
N SER A 60 -12.10 -6.13 18.63
CA SER A 60 -13.54 -5.89 18.49
C SER A 60 -14.19 -6.68 17.33
N HIS A 61 -13.53 -7.73 16.84
CA HIS A 61 -13.95 -8.48 15.67
C HIS A 61 -14.46 -9.88 16.03
N ASP A 62 -15.68 -10.20 15.56
CA ASP A 62 -16.28 -11.52 15.68
C ASP A 62 -16.09 -12.36 14.40
N ASP A 63 -15.66 -11.73 13.30
CA ASP A 63 -15.57 -12.31 11.96
C ASP A 63 -14.15 -12.63 11.51
N MET A 64 -13.12 -12.20 12.25
CA MET A 64 -11.71 -12.39 11.88
C MET A 64 -10.80 -12.60 13.10
N ASP A 65 -9.72 -13.34 12.88
CA ASP A 65 -8.69 -13.67 13.85
C ASP A 65 -7.29 -13.58 13.23
N ALA A 66 -6.24 -13.86 14.00
CA ALA A 66 -4.86 -13.86 13.52
C ALA A 66 -4.64 -14.84 12.36
N HIS A 67 -5.35 -15.98 12.33
CA HIS A 67 -5.23 -16.94 11.24
C HIS A 67 -5.81 -16.37 9.91
N THR A 68 -6.92 -15.65 10.00
CA THR A 68 -7.52 -14.94 8.86
C THR A 68 -6.56 -13.86 8.32
N PHE A 69 -5.90 -13.11 9.21
CA PHE A 69 -4.87 -12.14 8.84
C PHE A 69 -3.66 -12.80 8.17
N MET A 70 -3.16 -13.91 8.71
CA MET A 70 -2.04 -14.64 8.09
C MET A 70 -2.37 -15.15 6.68
N ARG A 71 -3.57 -15.71 6.44
CA ARG A 71 -4.01 -16.10 5.09
C ARG A 71 -4.00 -14.91 4.13
N SER A 72 -4.47 -13.76 4.59
CA SER A 72 -4.45 -12.51 3.82
C SER A 72 -3.03 -12.07 3.48
N ILE A 73 -2.12 -12.04 4.47
CA ILE A 73 -0.72 -11.65 4.27
C ILE A 73 -0.06 -12.54 3.21
N PHE A 74 -0.25 -13.86 3.29
CA PHE A 74 0.31 -14.78 2.29
C PHE A 74 -0.27 -14.53 0.89
N ALA A 75 -1.56 -14.24 0.78
CA ALA A 75 -2.21 -13.94 -0.50
C ALA A 75 -1.71 -12.62 -1.12
N LEU A 76 -1.29 -11.66 -0.28
CA LEU A 76 -0.82 -10.34 -0.72
C LEU A 76 0.68 -10.27 -1.06
N ARG A 77 1.49 -11.27 -0.71
CA ARG A 77 2.94 -11.25 -1.01
C ARG A 77 3.25 -10.95 -2.48
N PRO A 78 2.66 -11.63 -3.47
CA PRO A 78 2.96 -11.35 -4.90
C PRO A 78 2.56 -9.94 -5.33
N TYR A 79 1.54 -9.37 -4.70
CA TYR A 79 1.07 -8.01 -4.98
C TYR A 79 2.15 -6.97 -4.72
N TYR A 80 2.84 -7.03 -3.58
CA TYR A 80 3.85 -6.03 -3.23
C TYR A 80 5.03 -6.05 -4.18
N GLU A 81 5.43 -7.22 -4.69
CA GLU A 81 6.45 -7.31 -5.73
C GLU A 81 5.94 -6.72 -7.07
N ARG A 82 4.72 -7.07 -7.48
CA ARG A 82 4.13 -6.58 -8.74
C ARG A 82 3.97 -5.05 -8.74
N ILE A 83 3.49 -4.47 -7.67
CA ILE A 83 3.30 -3.01 -7.61
C ILE A 83 4.64 -2.27 -7.54
N THR A 84 5.69 -2.87 -6.95
CA THR A 84 7.06 -2.37 -7.01
C THR A 84 7.58 -2.33 -8.45
N VAL A 85 7.35 -3.39 -9.23
CA VAL A 85 7.71 -3.42 -10.66
C VAL A 85 6.95 -2.35 -11.46
N LEU A 86 5.67 -2.14 -11.18
CA LEU A 86 4.90 -1.04 -11.78
C LEU A 86 5.50 0.33 -11.42
N GLY A 87 5.99 0.51 -10.21
CA GLY A 87 6.72 1.70 -9.79
C GLY A 87 8.01 1.90 -10.56
N MET A 88 8.84 0.86 -10.71
CA MET A 88 10.07 0.92 -11.53
C MET A 88 9.78 1.37 -12.96
N ALA A 89 8.70 0.88 -13.53
CA ALA A 89 8.23 1.26 -14.86
C ALA A 89 7.54 2.64 -14.89
N ARG A 90 7.42 3.34 -13.75
CA ARG A 90 6.68 4.61 -13.62
C ARG A 90 5.27 4.53 -14.22
N ALA A 91 4.61 3.41 -13.99
CA ALA A 91 3.29 3.15 -14.52
C ALA A 91 2.29 4.25 -14.09
N PRO A 92 1.30 4.59 -14.93
CA PRO A 92 0.27 5.55 -14.55
C PRO A 92 -0.54 5.03 -13.35
N PHE A 93 -1.07 5.95 -12.55
CA PHE A 93 -1.82 5.61 -11.32
C PHE A 93 -2.95 4.59 -11.57
N ALA A 94 -3.62 4.66 -12.71
CA ALA A 94 -4.65 3.70 -13.09
C ALA A 94 -4.14 2.24 -13.17
N ALA A 95 -2.86 2.02 -13.47
CA ALA A 95 -2.28 0.67 -13.45
C ALA A 95 -2.04 0.19 -12.01
N LEU A 96 -1.60 1.07 -11.12
CA LEU A 96 -1.47 0.78 -9.69
C LEU A 96 -2.85 0.47 -9.08
N GLU A 97 -3.86 1.27 -9.40
CA GLU A 97 -5.23 1.08 -8.92
C GLU A 97 -5.80 -0.29 -9.36
N ARG A 98 -5.63 -0.68 -10.63
CA ARG A 98 -6.03 -2.02 -11.10
C ARG A 98 -5.30 -3.14 -10.37
N CYS A 99 -3.99 -3.00 -10.16
CA CYS A 99 -3.19 -3.97 -9.40
C CYS A 99 -3.69 -4.11 -7.96
N GLY A 100 -4.04 -2.99 -7.30
CA GLY A 100 -4.61 -2.99 -5.96
C GLY A 100 -6.00 -3.64 -5.88
N ILE A 101 -6.87 -3.38 -6.87
CA ILE A 101 -8.19 -4.02 -6.96
C ILE A 101 -8.05 -5.55 -7.15
N GLU A 102 -7.10 -6.00 -7.95
CA GLU A 102 -6.81 -7.43 -8.11
C GLU A 102 -6.30 -8.05 -6.80
N ALA A 103 -5.40 -7.35 -6.10
CA ALA A 103 -4.91 -7.78 -4.79
C ALA A 103 -6.04 -7.88 -3.75
N GLU A 104 -6.98 -6.93 -3.74
CA GLU A 104 -8.15 -6.99 -2.86
C GLU A 104 -9.02 -8.22 -3.16
N ARG A 105 -9.23 -8.56 -4.43
CA ARG A 105 -9.96 -9.79 -4.80
C ARG A 105 -9.25 -11.05 -4.30
N HIS A 106 -7.90 -11.12 -4.41
CA HIS A 106 -7.14 -12.25 -3.89
C HIS A 106 -7.21 -12.34 -2.37
N MET A 107 -7.11 -11.21 -1.68
CA MET A 107 -7.29 -11.13 -0.22
C MET A 107 -8.68 -11.66 0.20
N LEU A 108 -9.75 -11.16 -0.41
CA LEU A 108 -11.11 -11.59 -0.11
C LEU A 108 -11.32 -13.08 -0.39
N ALA A 109 -10.78 -13.60 -1.48
CA ALA A 109 -10.84 -15.05 -1.77
C ALA A 109 -10.12 -15.87 -0.70
N ALA A 110 -8.96 -15.44 -0.22
CA ALA A 110 -8.19 -16.13 0.81
C ALA A 110 -8.82 -16.06 2.20
N THR A 111 -9.63 -15.05 2.48
CA THR A 111 -10.24 -14.79 3.79
C THR A 111 -11.72 -15.15 3.87
N GLY A 112 -12.29 -15.74 2.81
CA GLY A 112 -13.72 -16.05 2.77
C GLY A 112 -14.63 -14.83 2.67
N GLY A 113 -14.13 -13.74 2.01
CA GLY A 113 -14.88 -12.49 1.84
C GLY A 113 -14.62 -11.43 2.91
N ILE A 114 -13.76 -11.73 3.89
CA ILE A 114 -13.49 -10.82 5.01
C ILE A 114 -12.39 -9.82 4.61
N ASN A 115 -12.66 -8.53 4.80
CA ASN A 115 -11.71 -7.47 4.52
C ASN A 115 -10.75 -7.26 5.70
N THR A 116 -9.53 -7.78 5.58
CA THR A 116 -8.48 -7.64 6.60
C THR A 116 -7.51 -6.50 6.30
N HIS A 117 -7.06 -6.34 5.04
CA HIS A 117 -5.91 -5.50 4.68
C HIS A 117 -6.17 -4.51 3.52
N ARG A 118 -7.43 -4.11 3.23
CA ARG A 118 -7.70 -3.12 2.16
C ARG A 118 -6.92 -1.82 2.34
N GLY A 119 -6.81 -1.32 3.57
CA GLY A 119 -6.01 -0.13 3.88
C GLY A 119 -4.53 -0.33 3.58
N ALA A 120 -3.97 -1.47 3.96
CA ALA A 120 -2.58 -1.83 3.70
C ALA A 120 -2.31 -2.03 2.20
N ILE A 121 -3.22 -2.65 1.44
CA ILE A 121 -3.12 -2.73 -0.03
C ILE A 121 -2.92 -1.33 -0.61
N PHE A 122 -3.71 -0.36 -0.20
CA PHE A 122 -3.59 1.00 -0.71
C PHE A 122 -2.33 1.71 -0.22
N MET A 123 -2.15 1.84 1.09
CA MET A 123 -1.08 2.68 1.67
C MET A 123 0.30 2.07 1.50
N LEU A 124 0.47 0.80 1.87
CA LEU A 124 1.74 0.09 1.74
C LEU A 124 2.07 -0.20 0.27
N GLY A 125 1.04 -0.44 -0.57
CA GLY A 125 1.21 -0.57 -2.00
C GLY A 125 1.78 0.69 -2.65
N LEU A 126 1.34 1.88 -2.26
CA LEU A 126 1.90 3.15 -2.74
C LEU A 126 3.37 3.33 -2.33
N LEU A 127 3.74 2.93 -1.12
CA LEU A 127 5.13 2.97 -0.66
C LEU A 127 6.00 1.97 -1.45
N CYS A 128 5.50 0.77 -1.72
CA CYS A 128 6.19 -0.20 -2.56
C CYS A 128 6.37 0.31 -4.00
N ALA A 129 5.36 0.97 -4.58
CA ALA A 129 5.47 1.60 -5.89
C ALA A 129 6.50 2.74 -5.89
N ALA A 130 6.52 3.60 -4.85
CA ALA A 130 7.52 4.65 -4.70
C ALA A 130 8.94 4.09 -4.57
N ALA A 131 9.11 3.01 -3.80
CA ALA A 131 10.37 2.29 -3.73
C ALA A 131 10.80 1.76 -5.11
N GLY A 132 9.85 1.24 -5.89
CA GLY A 132 10.11 0.83 -7.27
C GLY A 132 10.63 1.97 -8.14
N VAL A 133 10.06 3.17 -8.05
CA VAL A 133 10.56 4.36 -8.77
C VAL A 133 12.02 4.62 -8.44
N LEU A 134 12.38 4.62 -7.16
CA LEU A 134 13.75 4.87 -6.69
C LEU A 134 14.72 3.77 -7.14
N ILE A 135 14.32 2.50 -7.04
CA ILE A 135 15.10 1.36 -7.53
C ILE A 135 15.39 1.51 -9.03
N GLY A 136 14.37 1.82 -9.83
CA GLY A 136 14.53 2.04 -11.27
C GLY A 136 15.42 3.22 -11.63
N GLN A 137 15.65 4.14 -10.69
CA GLN A 137 16.55 5.30 -10.84
C GLN A 137 17.92 5.08 -10.21
N GLY A 138 18.17 3.95 -9.55
CA GLY A 138 19.40 3.73 -8.79
C GLY A 138 19.55 4.65 -7.57
N GLN A 139 18.45 5.16 -7.03
CA GLN A 139 18.41 6.07 -5.90
C GLN A 139 18.30 5.32 -4.57
N PRO A 140 18.82 5.88 -3.46
CA PRO A 140 18.68 5.28 -2.14
C PRO A 140 17.21 5.26 -1.67
N LEU A 141 16.87 4.21 -0.92
CA LEU A 141 15.55 4.03 -0.31
C LEU A 141 15.52 4.68 1.08
N ASP A 142 15.37 6.00 1.14
CA ASP A 142 15.13 6.71 2.40
C ASP A 142 13.72 7.33 2.46
N ALA A 143 13.31 7.74 3.65
CA ALA A 143 11.95 8.23 3.90
C ALA A 143 11.62 9.48 3.06
N SER A 144 12.56 10.41 2.93
CA SER A 144 12.37 11.63 2.15
C SER A 144 12.24 11.34 0.67
N ALA A 145 13.13 10.49 0.14
CA ALA A 145 13.12 10.08 -1.26
C ALA A 145 11.83 9.31 -1.61
N LEU A 146 11.36 8.41 -0.74
CA LEU A 146 10.09 7.69 -0.92
C LEU A 146 8.90 8.65 -1.02
N ARG A 147 8.80 9.60 -0.09
CA ARG A 147 7.73 10.61 -0.10
C ARG A 147 7.78 11.46 -1.38
N GLN A 148 8.98 11.91 -1.75
CA GLN A 148 9.17 12.72 -2.95
C GLN A 148 8.81 11.96 -4.22
N ALA A 149 9.24 10.70 -4.34
CA ALA A 149 8.90 9.84 -5.47
C ALA A 149 7.38 9.64 -5.60
N LEU A 150 6.69 9.36 -4.49
CA LEU A 150 5.23 9.23 -4.44
C LEU A 150 4.53 10.47 -4.99
N LEU A 151 4.87 11.64 -4.46
CA LEU A 151 4.24 12.90 -4.83
C LEU A 151 4.56 13.31 -6.26
N THR A 152 5.84 13.19 -6.68
CA THR A 152 6.26 13.55 -8.03
C THR A 152 5.60 12.66 -9.08
N GLN A 153 5.47 11.36 -8.80
CA GLN A 153 4.97 10.42 -9.81
C GLN A 153 3.43 10.38 -9.87
N TRP A 154 2.74 10.48 -8.73
CA TRP A 154 1.28 10.26 -8.68
C TRP A 154 0.51 11.31 -7.87
N GLY A 155 1.13 12.40 -7.40
CA GLY A 155 0.49 13.40 -6.53
C GLY A 155 -0.79 13.98 -7.12
N ASP A 156 -0.79 14.37 -8.39
CA ASP A 156 -1.96 14.92 -9.08
C ASP A 156 -3.09 13.88 -9.22
N ALA A 157 -2.74 12.64 -9.56
CA ALA A 157 -3.72 11.56 -9.68
C ALA A 157 -4.32 11.18 -8.32
N LEU A 158 -3.52 11.18 -7.26
CA LEU A 158 -3.97 10.97 -5.89
C LEU A 158 -4.89 12.09 -5.42
N SER A 159 -4.58 13.34 -5.73
CA SER A 159 -5.42 14.50 -5.42
C SER A 159 -6.77 14.40 -6.12
N THR A 160 -6.77 14.14 -7.42
CA THR A 160 -8.00 13.93 -8.21
C THR A 160 -8.84 12.76 -7.65
N ARG A 161 -8.17 11.68 -7.20
CA ARG A 161 -8.86 10.54 -6.59
C ARG A 161 -9.44 10.90 -5.23
N ALA A 162 -8.75 11.69 -4.43
CA ALA A 162 -9.18 12.09 -3.09
C ALA A 162 -10.42 12.99 -3.10
N ASP A 163 -10.65 13.70 -4.20
CA ASP A 163 -11.83 14.55 -4.39
C ASP A 163 -13.10 13.78 -4.83
N ARG A 164 -12.98 12.48 -5.13
CA ARG A 164 -14.14 11.65 -5.46
C ARG A 164 -15.01 11.44 -4.22
N THR A 165 -16.32 11.43 -4.41
CA THR A 165 -17.27 11.10 -3.33
C THR A 165 -16.97 9.70 -2.78
N PRO A 166 -16.76 9.56 -1.46
CA PRO A 166 -16.45 8.26 -0.87
C PRO A 166 -17.66 7.32 -0.94
N THR A 167 -17.42 6.10 -1.39
CA THR A 167 -18.44 5.03 -1.50
C THR A 167 -18.22 3.90 -0.49
N LEU A 168 -17.05 3.82 0.13
CA LEU A 168 -16.71 2.81 1.12
C LEU A 168 -17.01 3.30 2.54
N PRO A 169 -17.40 2.39 3.47
CA PRO A 169 -17.81 2.77 4.83
C PRO A 169 -16.79 3.63 5.57
N GLY A 170 -15.49 3.31 5.51
CA GLY A 170 -14.44 4.09 6.16
C GLY A 170 -14.30 5.51 5.60
N GLY A 171 -14.40 5.67 4.27
CA GLY A 171 -14.38 6.98 3.62
C GLY A 171 -15.61 7.81 3.96
N MET A 172 -16.79 7.19 4.00
CA MET A 172 -18.04 7.85 4.39
C MET A 172 -18.00 8.29 5.87
N ALA A 173 -17.45 7.45 6.76
CA ALA A 173 -17.29 7.80 8.17
C ALA A 173 -16.30 8.97 8.33
N SER A 174 -15.16 8.95 7.63
CA SER A 174 -14.19 10.05 7.66
C SER A 174 -14.81 11.36 7.19
N ALA A 175 -15.57 11.33 6.09
CA ALA A 175 -16.26 12.52 5.57
C ALA A 175 -17.28 13.07 6.58
N ARG A 176 -18.08 12.21 7.21
CA ARG A 176 -19.08 12.59 8.21
C ARG A 176 -18.46 13.22 9.45
N LEU A 177 -17.28 12.73 9.86
CA LEU A 177 -16.57 13.20 11.05
C LEU A 177 -15.60 14.34 10.77
N GLY A 178 -15.50 14.83 9.52
CA GLY A 178 -14.52 15.84 9.13
C GLY A 178 -13.06 15.38 9.22
N LEU A 179 -12.83 14.05 9.19
CA LEU A 179 -11.50 13.46 9.30
C LEU A 179 -10.84 13.32 7.93
N ARG A 180 -9.52 13.30 7.93
CA ARG A 180 -8.72 13.05 6.74
C ARG A 180 -8.88 11.58 6.31
N SER A 181 -9.36 11.35 5.09
CA SER A 181 -9.46 10.01 4.52
C SER A 181 -8.08 9.48 4.11
N ALA A 182 -7.94 8.15 3.95
CA ALA A 182 -6.73 7.53 3.42
C ALA A 182 -6.33 8.08 2.03
N GLY A 183 -7.31 8.38 1.17
CA GLY A 183 -7.05 9.02 -0.12
C GLY A 183 -6.45 10.42 0.03
N ARG A 184 -6.98 11.23 0.94
CA ARG A 184 -6.45 12.56 1.24
C ARG A 184 -5.07 12.51 1.88
N GLU A 185 -4.84 11.54 2.78
CA GLU A 185 -3.55 11.29 3.39
C GLU A 185 -2.48 10.96 2.34
N ALA A 186 -2.80 10.07 1.39
CA ALA A 186 -1.91 9.72 0.30
C ALA A 186 -1.63 10.91 -0.64
N ALA A 187 -2.65 11.71 -0.98
CA ALA A 187 -2.51 12.90 -1.82
C ALA A 187 -1.57 13.96 -1.21
N LEU A 188 -1.49 14.02 0.11
CA LEU A 188 -0.59 14.91 0.85
C LEU A 188 0.80 14.30 1.10
N GLY A 189 1.10 13.12 0.55
CA GLY A 189 2.37 12.43 0.74
C GLY A 189 2.52 11.81 2.12
N LEU A 190 1.45 11.26 2.68
CA LEU A 190 1.44 10.50 3.93
C LEU A 190 2.01 11.28 5.14
N PRO A 191 1.54 12.50 5.44
CA PRO A 191 2.10 13.33 6.51
C PRO A 191 2.03 12.63 7.88
N THR A 192 0.97 11.88 8.18
CA THR A 192 0.89 11.13 9.45
C THR A 192 2.05 10.14 9.59
N LEU A 193 2.46 9.49 8.50
CA LEU A 193 3.61 8.58 8.51
C LEU A 193 4.92 9.35 8.64
N PHE A 194 5.19 10.30 7.73
CA PHE A 194 6.51 10.92 7.60
C PHE A 194 6.77 12.06 8.56
N GLU A 195 5.73 12.76 9.02
CA GLU A 195 5.87 13.95 9.90
C GLU A 195 5.54 13.64 11.37
N THR A 196 4.88 12.50 11.65
CA THR A 196 4.48 12.15 13.01
C THR A 196 5.01 10.80 13.46
N ALA A 197 4.58 9.70 12.79
CA ALA A 197 4.88 8.35 13.27
C ALA A 197 6.37 8.00 13.15
N LEU A 198 6.98 8.24 12.00
CA LEU A 198 8.39 7.93 11.77
C LEU A 198 9.34 8.74 12.68
N PRO A 199 9.19 10.07 12.84
CA PRO A 199 10.00 10.83 13.80
C PRO A 199 9.83 10.34 15.24
N ALA A 200 8.60 10.03 15.66
CA ALA A 200 8.34 9.50 17.01
C ALA A 200 9.01 8.14 17.22
N TRP A 201 8.91 7.24 16.24
CA TRP A 201 9.61 5.95 16.27
C TRP A 201 11.12 6.13 16.40
N GLN A 202 11.73 6.94 15.54
CA GLN A 202 13.17 7.23 15.56
C GLN A 202 13.63 7.85 16.89
N GLN A 203 12.79 8.66 17.52
CA GLN A 203 13.08 9.20 18.84
C GLN A 203 13.03 8.12 19.92
N ALA A 204 12.04 7.22 19.88
CA ALA A 204 11.92 6.11 20.81
C ALA A 204 13.13 5.16 20.70
N GLU A 205 13.56 4.81 19.48
CA GLU A 205 14.77 4.00 19.25
C GLU A 205 16.02 4.66 19.87
N ARG A 206 16.23 5.96 19.62
CA ARG A 206 17.37 6.70 20.21
C ARG A 206 17.33 6.74 21.74
N SER A 207 16.15 6.68 22.33
CA SER A 207 15.93 6.70 23.78
C SER A 207 15.93 5.30 24.41
N GLY A 208 16.11 4.24 23.62
CA GLY A 208 16.09 2.85 24.10
C GLY A 208 14.68 2.39 24.56
N LEU A 209 13.62 3.02 24.04
CA LEU A 209 12.21 2.73 24.38
C LEU A 209 11.49 1.92 23.30
N ALA A 210 12.16 1.60 22.18
CA ALA A 210 11.62 0.81 21.07
C ALA A 210 12.36 -0.52 20.93
#